data_b37af50832c90622e65ca3e899f92cf7
#
_entry.id   b37af50832c90622e65ca3e899f92cf7
#
_cell.length_a   1.000
_cell.length_b   1.000
_cell.length_c   1.000
_cell.angle_alpha   90.00
_cell.angle_beta   90.00
_cell.angle_gamma   90.00
#
_symmetry.space_group_name_H-M   'P 1'
#
loop_
_entity.id
_entity.type
_entity.pdbx_description
1 polymer ?
#
loop_
_entity_poly.entity_id
_entity_poly.type
_entity_poly.pdbx_seq_one_letter_code
_entity_poly.pdbx_strand_id
1 'polypeptide(L)'
;MKFSSAIFPDISRFRTFVTIILDHRRPVPERGPYNCCRTYDECTFLIRNFHTISFISLDYDLMGREAGYDVLKYMVECGNHVKHINIHSDHSIGVPKMEAYVKEHFPNAELTFNPL
;
A
#
# COMPACT_ATOMS: atom_id res chain seq x y z
N MET A 1 7.16 -25.96 12.07
CA MET A 1 8.60 -25.97 11.84
C MET A 1 9.14 -24.56 11.95
N LYS A 2 10.23 -24.44 12.62
CA LYS A 2 10.91 -23.15 12.70
C LYS A 2 11.83 -23.01 11.51
N PHE A 3 11.66 -21.93 10.74
CA PHE A 3 12.55 -21.65 9.65
C PHE A 3 13.85 -21.09 10.18
N SER A 4 14.94 -21.74 9.78
CA SER A 4 16.26 -21.27 10.13
C SER A 4 16.66 -20.15 9.16
N SER A 5 17.30 -19.12 9.69
CA SER A 5 17.84 -18.07 8.85
C SER A 5 18.97 -18.58 7.95
N ALA A 6 19.55 -19.72 8.28
CA ALA A 6 20.55 -20.36 7.42
C ALA A 6 19.92 -20.95 6.16
N ILE A 7 18.65 -21.37 6.25
CA ILE A 7 17.91 -21.93 5.11
C ILE A 7 17.20 -20.83 4.33
N PHE A 8 16.67 -19.88 5.04
CA PHE A 8 15.93 -18.77 4.43
C PHE A 8 16.71 -17.49 4.66
N PRO A 9 16.95 -16.71 3.62
CA PRO A 9 17.60 -15.42 3.81
C PRO A 9 16.77 -14.54 4.73
N ASP A 10 17.41 -13.59 5.35
CA ASP A 10 16.72 -12.63 6.21
C ASP A 10 15.78 -11.79 5.35
N ILE A 11 14.52 -12.17 5.33
CA ILE A 11 13.50 -11.49 4.50
C ILE A 11 13.12 -10.14 5.07
N SER A 12 13.51 -9.82 6.29
CA SER A 12 13.22 -8.49 6.85
C SER A 12 13.90 -7.39 6.03
N ARG A 13 15.03 -7.71 5.39
CA ARG A 13 15.71 -6.76 4.50
C ARG A 13 14.87 -6.43 3.28
N PHE A 14 14.14 -7.40 2.77
CA PHE A 14 13.28 -7.20 1.60
C PHE A 14 11.99 -6.48 1.97
N ARG A 15 11.53 -6.63 3.21
CA ARG A 15 10.32 -5.96 3.66
C ARG A 15 10.46 -4.44 3.67
N THR A 16 11.68 -3.92 3.81
CA THR A 16 11.89 -2.48 3.79
C THR A 16 11.82 -1.90 2.38
N PHE A 17 11.79 -2.77 1.36
CA PHE A 17 11.75 -2.34 -0.02
C PHE A 17 10.45 -2.73 -0.71
N VAL A 18 9.43 -3.10 0.05
CA VAL A 18 8.15 -3.50 -0.52
C VAL A 18 7.47 -2.27 -1.12
N THR A 19 7.17 -2.37 -2.39
CA THR A 19 6.42 -1.35 -3.13
C THR A 19 5.14 -1.98 -3.62
N ILE A 20 4.02 -1.33 -3.34
CA ILE A 20 2.69 -1.83 -3.70
C ILE A 20 1.99 -0.77 -4.52
N ILE A 21 1.41 -1.18 -5.65
CA ILE A 21 0.57 -0.31 -6.47
C ILE A 21 -0.82 -0.96 -6.52
N LEU A 22 -1.81 -0.23 -6.05
CA LEU A 22 -3.19 -0.68 -6.06
C LEU A 22 -4.01 0.17 -7.01
N ASP A 23 -4.40 -0.43 -8.13
CA ASP A 23 -5.27 0.20 -9.12
C ASP A 23 -6.07 -0.89 -9.80
N HIS A 24 -7.38 -0.71 -9.91
CA HIS A 24 -8.23 -1.80 -10.39
C HIS A 24 -8.11 -2.04 -11.90
N ARG A 25 -7.64 -1.08 -12.70
CA ARG A 25 -7.63 -1.24 -14.16
C ARG A 25 -6.53 -0.53 -14.92
N ARG A 26 -5.92 0.54 -14.36
CA ARG A 26 -4.94 1.33 -15.12
C ARG A 26 -3.69 0.52 -15.39
N PRO A 27 -3.05 0.72 -16.55
CA PRO A 27 -1.72 0.17 -16.74
C PRO A 27 -0.77 0.73 -15.69
N VAL A 28 0.09 -0.14 -15.15
CA VAL A 28 1.09 0.30 -14.19
C VAL A 28 2.43 0.40 -14.90
N PRO A 29 3.34 1.26 -14.38
CA PRO A 29 4.67 1.36 -14.96
C PRO A 29 5.37 0.01 -14.96
N GLU A 30 6.10 -0.28 -16.01
CA GLU A 30 6.81 -1.56 -16.13
C GLU A 30 8.15 -1.54 -15.40
N ARG A 31 8.53 -0.41 -14.83
CA ARG A 31 9.83 -0.25 -14.22
C ARG A 31 9.82 -0.60 -12.76
N GLY A 32 10.88 -1.28 -12.35
CA GLY A 32 11.20 -1.52 -10.97
C GLY A 32 10.48 -2.70 -10.38
N PRO A 33 10.98 -3.16 -9.23
CA PRO A 33 10.30 -4.20 -8.48
C PRO A 33 9.15 -3.58 -7.69
N TYR A 34 7.93 -3.95 -8.03
CA TYR A 34 6.75 -3.58 -7.27
C TYR A 34 5.71 -4.68 -7.38
N ASN A 35 4.77 -4.67 -6.46
CA ASN A 35 3.65 -5.60 -6.44
C ASN A 35 2.41 -4.87 -6.90
N CYS A 36 1.83 -5.33 -8.01
CA CYS A 36 0.61 -4.73 -8.55
C CYS A 36 -0.59 -5.50 -8.02
N CYS A 37 -1.50 -4.78 -7.36
CA CYS A 37 -2.75 -5.32 -6.86
C CYS A 37 -3.90 -4.68 -7.61
N ARG A 38 -4.87 -5.49 -8.00
CA ARG A 38 -6.04 -5.02 -8.72
C ARG A 38 -7.28 -4.94 -7.83
N THR A 39 -7.24 -5.58 -6.69
CA THR A 39 -8.40 -5.64 -5.79
C THR A 39 -7.98 -5.34 -4.36
N TYR A 40 -8.99 -5.00 -3.55
CA TYR A 40 -8.80 -4.83 -2.12
C TYR A 40 -8.21 -6.10 -1.49
N ASP A 41 -8.75 -7.27 -1.86
CA ASP A 41 -8.31 -8.53 -1.25
C ASP A 41 -6.86 -8.84 -1.58
N GLU A 42 -6.42 -8.60 -2.81
CA GLU A 42 -5.02 -8.79 -3.17
C GLU A 42 -4.11 -7.87 -2.38
N CYS A 43 -4.52 -6.62 -2.24
CA CYS A 43 -3.71 -5.64 -1.53
C CYS A 43 -3.61 -5.96 -0.04
N THR A 44 -4.71 -6.32 0.59
CA THR A 44 -4.69 -6.64 2.02
C THR A 44 -3.93 -7.92 2.31
N PHE A 45 -3.91 -8.86 1.37
CA PHE A 45 -3.07 -10.05 1.50
C PHE A 45 -1.60 -9.66 1.63
N LEU A 46 -1.13 -8.75 0.77
CA LEU A 46 0.25 -8.28 0.86
C LEU A 46 0.50 -7.49 2.14
N ILE A 47 -0.41 -6.62 2.49
CA ILE A 47 -0.27 -5.76 3.67
C ILE A 47 -0.09 -6.58 4.94
N ARG A 48 -0.88 -7.63 5.13
CA ARG A 48 -0.76 -8.43 6.35
C ARG A 48 0.47 -9.33 6.36
N ASN A 49 1.13 -9.50 5.21
CA ASN A 49 2.34 -10.31 5.12
C ASN A 49 3.62 -9.48 5.19
N PHE A 50 3.53 -8.16 5.09
CA PHE A 50 4.70 -7.29 5.13
C PHE A 50 4.48 -6.19 6.17
N HIS A 51 5.23 -6.26 7.25
CA HIS A 51 5.07 -5.27 8.32
C HIS A 51 5.48 -3.87 7.89
N THR A 52 6.57 -3.76 7.13
CA THR A 52 7.09 -2.48 6.66
C THR A 52 6.86 -2.34 5.17
N ILE A 53 6.26 -1.23 4.77
CA ILE A 53 5.96 -0.92 3.38
C ILE A 53 6.74 0.34 3.03
N SER A 54 7.64 0.26 2.04
CA SER A 54 8.43 1.40 1.61
C SER A 54 7.59 2.40 0.86
N PHE A 55 6.72 1.92 -0.02
CA PHE A 55 5.93 2.77 -0.89
C PHE A 55 4.63 2.05 -1.23
N ILE A 56 3.52 2.76 -1.09
CA ILE A 56 2.24 2.25 -1.58
C ILE A 56 1.53 3.37 -2.34
N SER A 57 1.06 3.05 -3.54
CA SER A 57 0.29 3.98 -4.35
C SER A 57 -1.14 3.48 -4.46
N LEU A 58 -2.09 4.32 -4.09
CA LEU A 58 -3.48 3.94 -3.91
C LEU A 58 -4.41 4.69 -4.84
N ASP A 59 -5.28 3.94 -5.51
CA ASP A 59 -6.48 4.48 -6.13
C ASP A 59 -7.59 4.50 -5.08
N TYR A 60 -8.54 5.40 -5.21
CA TYR A 60 -9.70 5.42 -4.32
C TYR A 60 -10.74 4.39 -4.75
N ASP A 61 -11.15 4.42 -6.02
CA ASP A 61 -12.24 3.60 -6.51
C ASP A 61 -11.71 2.27 -7.03
N LEU A 62 -12.09 1.19 -6.37
CA LEU A 62 -11.67 -0.16 -6.71
C LEU A 62 -12.80 -0.97 -7.36
N MET A 63 -13.91 -0.31 -7.69
CA MET A 63 -15.08 -0.93 -8.34
C MET A 63 -15.68 -2.07 -7.52
N GLY A 64 -15.58 -1.98 -6.20
CA GLY A 64 -16.16 -2.95 -5.28
C GLY A 64 -16.77 -2.23 -4.09
N ARG A 65 -17.01 -2.96 -3.01
CA ARG A 65 -17.53 -2.34 -1.80
C ARG A 65 -16.46 -1.57 -1.06
N GLU A 66 -15.21 -2.04 -1.14
CA GLU A 66 -14.08 -1.39 -0.51
C GLU A 66 -13.45 -0.38 -1.47
N ALA A 67 -12.81 0.63 -0.90
CA ALA A 67 -12.08 1.64 -1.64
C ALA A 67 -10.64 1.72 -1.12
N GLY A 68 -9.82 2.54 -1.75
CA GLY A 68 -8.46 2.76 -1.26
C GLY A 68 -8.44 3.26 0.18
N TYR A 69 -9.46 4.01 0.58
CA TYR A 69 -9.62 4.45 1.95
C TYR A 69 -9.66 3.25 2.93
N ASP A 70 -10.34 2.18 2.54
CA ASP A 70 -10.44 0.99 3.39
C ASP A 70 -9.10 0.28 3.51
N VAL A 71 -8.25 0.38 2.50
CA VAL A 71 -6.89 -0.16 2.57
C VAL A 71 -6.08 0.60 3.63
N LEU A 72 -6.22 1.91 3.68
CA LEU A 72 -5.54 2.70 4.71
C LEU A 72 -5.98 2.28 6.10
N LYS A 73 -7.27 2.06 6.29
CA LYS A 73 -7.79 1.60 7.58
C LYS A 73 -7.23 0.23 7.95
N TYR A 74 -7.12 -0.65 6.97
CA TYR A 74 -6.57 -1.98 7.20
C TYR A 74 -5.11 -1.92 7.62
N MET A 75 -4.33 -1.02 7.00
CA MET A 75 -2.92 -0.84 7.39
C MET A 75 -2.79 -0.38 8.85
N VAL A 76 -3.70 0.48 9.30
CA VAL A 76 -3.71 0.90 10.69
C VAL A 76 -4.01 -0.29 11.60
N GLU A 77 -5.00 -1.11 11.25
CA GLU A 77 -5.34 -2.30 12.03
C GLU A 77 -4.17 -3.27 12.13
N CYS A 78 -3.44 -3.44 11.04
CA CYS A 78 -2.29 -4.35 11.01
C CYS A 78 -1.05 -3.77 11.67
N GLY A 79 -1.05 -2.48 11.96
CA GLY A 79 0.10 -1.82 12.56
C GLY A 79 1.28 -1.68 11.62
N ASN A 80 1.02 -1.57 10.31
CA ASN A 80 2.09 -1.45 9.34
C ASN A 80 2.86 -0.15 9.51
N HIS A 81 4.17 -0.25 9.30
CA HIS A 81 5.02 0.91 9.17
C HIS A 81 5.13 1.25 7.68
N VAL A 82 4.71 2.46 7.31
CA VAL A 82 4.67 2.87 5.91
C VAL A 82 5.50 4.14 5.76
N LYS A 83 6.46 4.12 4.83
CA LYS A 83 7.36 5.25 4.63
C LYS A 83 6.81 6.28 3.68
N HIS A 84 6.12 5.84 2.63
CA HIS A 84 5.63 6.75 1.60
C HIS A 84 4.28 6.27 1.10
N ILE A 85 3.30 7.14 1.12
CA ILE A 85 1.97 6.88 0.58
C ILE A 85 1.74 7.86 -0.55
N ASN A 86 1.39 7.32 -1.72
CA ASN A 86 1.01 8.12 -2.87
C ASN A 86 -0.43 7.86 -3.21
N ILE A 87 -1.18 8.92 -3.48
CA ILE A 87 -2.58 8.80 -3.90
C ILE A 87 -2.61 9.20 -5.37
N HIS A 88 -2.98 8.28 -6.24
CA HIS A 88 -3.00 8.52 -7.68
C HIS A 88 -4.42 8.58 -8.24
N SER A 89 -5.39 8.83 -7.40
CA SER A 89 -6.79 8.97 -7.80
C SER A 89 -7.14 10.43 -8.02
N ASP A 90 -8.16 10.66 -8.86
CA ASP A 90 -8.73 12.00 -9.05
C ASP A 90 -10.14 12.11 -8.46
N HIS A 91 -10.54 11.17 -7.62
CA HIS A 91 -11.89 11.15 -7.04
C HIS A 91 -12.08 12.35 -6.10
N SER A 92 -13.03 13.23 -6.45
CA SER A 92 -13.17 14.54 -5.79
C SER A 92 -13.52 14.47 -4.30
N ILE A 93 -14.18 13.40 -3.87
CA ILE A 93 -14.55 13.21 -2.47
C ILE A 93 -13.56 12.29 -1.78
N GLY A 94 -13.15 11.22 -2.46
CA GLY A 94 -12.28 10.20 -1.88
C GLY A 94 -10.88 10.68 -1.57
N VAL A 95 -10.29 11.51 -2.45
CA VAL A 95 -8.92 11.97 -2.26
C VAL A 95 -8.78 12.82 -1.00
N PRO A 96 -9.61 13.83 -0.76
CA PRO A 96 -9.51 14.58 0.49
C PRO A 96 -9.72 13.73 1.73
N LYS A 97 -10.60 12.72 1.64
CA LYS A 97 -10.87 11.81 2.74
C LYS A 97 -9.64 10.97 3.05
N MET A 98 -8.97 10.44 2.03
CA MET A 98 -7.74 9.68 2.20
C MET A 98 -6.61 10.55 2.73
N GLU A 99 -6.49 11.76 2.21
CA GLU A 99 -5.48 12.70 2.67
C GLU A 99 -5.61 12.97 4.16
N ALA A 100 -6.81 13.27 4.63
CA ALA A 100 -7.05 13.54 6.03
C ALA A 100 -6.70 12.33 6.90
N TYR A 101 -7.05 11.16 6.44
CA TYR A 101 -6.78 9.92 7.16
C TYR A 101 -5.28 9.66 7.29
N VAL A 102 -4.54 9.86 6.19
CA VAL A 102 -3.09 9.67 6.20
C VAL A 102 -2.43 10.64 7.15
N LYS A 103 -2.82 11.90 7.13
CA LYS A 103 -2.24 12.91 8.03
C LYS A 103 -2.50 12.59 9.49
N GLU A 104 -3.64 11.99 9.79
CA GLU A 104 -3.98 11.62 11.16
C GLU A 104 -3.25 10.37 11.62
N HIS A 105 -3.23 9.32 10.79
CA HIS A 105 -2.78 7.99 11.20
C HIS A 105 -1.37 7.62 10.75
N PHE A 106 -0.82 8.32 9.76
CA PHE A 106 0.53 8.08 9.25
C PHE A 106 1.31 9.41 9.20
N PRO A 107 1.44 10.11 10.36
CA PRO A 107 2.04 11.45 10.33
C PRO A 107 3.51 11.45 9.93
N ASN A 108 4.18 10.30 10.01
CA ASN A 108 5.60 10.20 9.66
C ASN A 108 5.82 9.74 8.23
N ALA A 109 4.75 9.39 7.51
CA ALA A 109 4.87 8.96 6.12
C ALA A 109 4.92 10.18 5.21
N GLU A 110 5.73 10.08 4.15
CA GLU A 110 5.67 11.06 3.09
C GLU A 110 4.36 10.85 2.31
N LEU A 111 3.67 11.93 1.98
CA LEU A 111 2.42 11.86 1.23
C LEU A 111 2.56 12.63 -0.06
N THR A 112 2.27 11.95 -1.17
CA THR A 112 2.32 12.57 -2.50
C THR A 112 1.04 12.26 -3.27
N PHE A 113 0.82 13.00 -4.36
CA PHE A 113 -0.37 12.88 -5.19
C PHE A 113 0.04 12.81 -6.66
N ASN A 114 0.89 11.87 -6.99
CA ASN A 114 1.40 11.72 -8.35
C ASN A 114 0.60 10.67 -9.11
N PRO A 115 0.24 10.91 -10.38
CA PRO A 115 -0.40 9.90 -11.21
C PRO A 115 0.55 8.73 -11.47
N LEU A 116 -0.03 7.62 -11.86
CA LEU A 116 0.77 6.45 -12.26
C LEU A 116 1.51 6.70 -13.57
#